data_0784f8da7df29485fe8e2447d890cc70
#
_entry.id   0784f8da7df29485fe8e2447d890cc70
#
_cell.length_a   1.000
_cell.length_b   1.000
_cell.length_c   1.000
_cell.angle_alpha   90.00
_cell.angle_beta   90.00
_cell.angle_gamma   90.00
#
_symmetry.space_group_name_H-M   'P 1'
#
loop_
_entity.id
_entity.type
_entity.pdbx_description
1 polymer ?
#
loop_
_entity_poly.entity_id
_entity_poly.type
_entity_poly.pdbx_seq_one_letter_code
_entity_poly.pdbx_strand_id
1 'polypeptide(L)'
;RDQFVGAAAEFPDVVAPSVDQCERLSGILFNAYSNPLMSSASGKNSDRAFYGRTFGSDIVLSNYWDDRHDVALLLIKSSWPKALLMVQEGVAAYYGGYMDLSYSDIKASLRRYLASKKDLDLSNDDNFYDLSIPVSGEDGVTAAVVPLEGIIGAAIVEYTIVQQGRSKVKDLLGCQNYSDIFKVLGIPSADINDFIRGIL
;
A
#
# COMPACT_ATOMS: atom_id res chain seq x y z
N ARG A 1 15.22 -8.67 13.41
CA ARG A 1 14.31 -8.20 14.45
C ARG A 1 14.50 -6.71 14.70
N ASP A 2 15.67 -6.28 15.11
CA ASP A 2 15.92 -4.87 15.48
C ASP A 2 15.73 -3.91 14.31
N GLN A 3 16.07 -4.33 13.09
CA GLN A 3 15.82 -3.56 11.87
C GLN A 3 14.33 -3.39 11.59
N PHE A 4 13.53 -4.45 11.79
CA PHE A 4 12.07 -4.36 11.62
C PHE A 4 11.45 -3.41 12.65
N VAL A 5 11.83 -3.53 13.92
CA VAL A 5 11.31 -2.64 14.98
C VAL A 5 11.72 -1.20 14.70
N GLY A 6 12.94 -0.97 14.22
CA GLY A 6 13.40 0.35 13.79
C GLY A 6 12.59 0.91 12.64
N ALA A 7 12.38 0.13 11.58
CA ALA A 7 11.55 0.55 10.44
C ALA A 7 10.08 0.78 10.85
N ALA A 8 9.51 -0.08 11.69
CA ALA A 8 8.15 0.09 12.17
C ALA A 8 7.97 1.34 13.05
N ALA A 9 8.99 1.74 13.80
CA ALA A 9 8.96 2.95 14.63
C ALA A 9 8.91 4.25 13.80
N GLU A 10 9.28 4.21 12.53
CA GLU A 10 9.16 5.35 11.61
C GLU A 10 7.71 5.58 11.14
N PHE A 11 6.84 4.59 11.26
CA PHE A 11 5.45 4.73 10.88
C PHE A 11 4.64 5.45 11.96
N PRO A 12 3.63 6.24 11.57
CA PRO A 12 2.75 6.90 12.53
C PRO A 12 1.84 5.89 13.24
N ASP A 13 1.26 6.31 14.38
CA ASP A 13 0.35 5.49 15.21
C ASP A 13 -0.82 4.86 14.43
N VAL A 14 -1.20 5.42 13.29
CA VAL A 14 -2.24 4.86 12.43
C VAL A 14 -1.80 3.54 11.80
N VAL A 15 -0.52 3.37 11.56
CA VAL A 15 0.08 2.17 10.96
C VAL A 15 0.68 1.26 12.03
N ALA A 16 1.44 1.82 12.97
CA ALA A 16 2.14 1.10 14.04
C ALA A 16 1.62 1.55 15.42
N PRO A 17 0.50 1.00 15.91
CA PRO A 17 -0.19 1.51 17.08
C PRO A 17 0.53 1.26 18.41
N SER A 18 1.44 0.27 18.48
CA SER A 18 2.20 0.00 19.70
C SER A 18 3.55 -0.66 19.43
N VAL A 19 4.52 -0.38 20.31
CA VAL A 19 5.85 -1.04 20.28
C VAL A 19 5.72 -2.55 20.52
N ASP A 20 4.87 -2.97 21.47
CA ASP A 20 4.64 -4.38 21.78
C ASP A 20 4.12 -5.15 20.55
N GLN A 21 3.25 -4.54 19.77
CA GLN A 21 2.75 -5.12 18.52
C GLN A 21 3.88 -5.24 17.49
N CYS A 22 4.71 -4.22 17.31
CA CYS A 22 5.85 -4.26 16.42
C CYS A 22 6.85 -5.35 16.82
N GLU A 23 7.12 -5.52 18.11
CA GLU A 23 8.00 -6.57 18.63
C GLU A 23 7.45 -7.98 18.38
N ARG A 24 6.16 -8.18 18.60
CA ARG A 24 5.49 -9.46 18.32
C ARG A 24 5.57 -9.81 16.84
N LEU A 25 5.25 -8.88 15.96
CA LEU A 25 5.27 -9.09 14.51
C LEU A 25 6.70 -9.28 14.00
N SER A 26 7.68 -8.56 14.56
CA SER A 26 9.09 -8.74 14.20
C SER A 26 9.60 -10.15 14.51
N GLY A 27 9.10 -10.76 15.59
CA GLY A 27 9.42 -12.15 15.92
C GLY A 27 8.91 -13.13 14.87
N ILE A 28 7.72 -12.91 14.34
CA ILE A 28 7.11 -13.72 13.27
C ILE A 28 7.90 -13.56 11.97
N LEU A 29 8.21 -12.34 11.57
CA LEU A 29 9.01 -12.05 10.38
C LEU A 29 10.40 -12.70 10.44
N PHE A 30 11.10 -12.56 11.56
CA PHE A 30 12.42 -13.16 11.73
C PHE A 30 12.38 -14.67 11.53
N ASN A 31 11.38 -15.36 12.06
CA ASN A 31 11.21 -16.79 11.86
C ASN A 31 10.93 -17.16 10.40
N ALA A 32 10.17 -16.37 9.68
CA ALA A 32 9.90 -16.59 8.26
C ALA A 32 11.19 -16.45 7.41
N TYR A 33 11.98 -15.43 7.66
CA TYR A 33 13.25 -15.21 6.95
C TYR A 33 14.33 -16.24 7.26
N SER A 34 14.36 -16.78 8.46
CA SER A 34 15.32 -17.81 8.86
C SER A 34 14.94 -19.21 8.43
N ASN A 35 13.77 -19.41 7.78
CA ASN A 35 13.34 -20.72 7.32
C ASN A 35 14.13 -21.13 6.06
N PRO A 36 14.88 -22.28 6.09
CA PRO A 36 15.68 -22.74 4.95
C PRO A 36 14.88 -23.01 3.68
N LEU A 37 13.58 -23.36 3.81
CA LEU A 37 12.69 -23.56 2.68
C LEU A 37 12.39 -22.24 1.92
N MET A 38 12.46 -21.13 2.63
CA MET A 38 12.29 -19.81 2.04
C MET A 38 13.56 -19.34 1.32
N SER A 39 14.74 -19.66 1.86
CA SER A 39 16.02 -19.36 1.20
C SER A 39 16.27 -20.21 -0.04
N SER A 40 15.69 -21.41 -0.12
CA SER A 40 15.80 -22.27 -1.30
C SER A 40 14.84 -21.89 -2.44
N ALA A 41 13.74 -21.18 -2.13
CA ALA A 41 12.85 -20.62 -3.14
C ALA A 41 13.51 -19.46 -3.93
N SER A 42 14.60 -18.88 -3.41
CA SER A 42 15.51 -17.97 -4.12
C SER A 42 16.50 -18.73 -5.01
N GLY A 43 16.04 -19.78 -5.68
CA GLY A 43 16.87 -20.57 -6.58
C GLY A 43 17.55 -19.73 -7.66
N LYS A 44 18.72 -20.19 -8.12
CA LYS A 44 19.67 -19.56 -9.04
C LYS A 44 19.14 -19.03 -10.39
N ASN A 45 17.83 -19.01 -10.59
CA ASN A 45 17.14 -18.45 -11.75
C ASN A 45 16.35 -17.17 -11.38
N SER A 46 16.79 -16.45 -10.39
CA SER A 46 16.10 -15.28 -9.84
C SER A 46 16.41 -13.98 -10.56
N ASP A 47 16.37 -13.96 -11.89
CA ASP A 47 16.10 -12.70 -12.61
C ASP A 47 14.65 -12.21 -12.37
N ARG A 48 13.89 -12.98 -11.59
CA ARG A 48 12.59 -12.59 -11.06
C ARG A 48 12.72 -12.40 -9.56
N ALA A 49 13.04 -11.18 -9.16
CA ALA A 49 12.96 -10.80 -7.77
C ALA A 49 11.59 -11.20 -7.20
N PHE A 50 11.61 -11.99 -6.13
CA PHE A 50 10.45 -12.21 -5.31
C PHE A 50 10.40 -11.04 -4.34
N TYR A 51 9.52 -10.08 -4.59
CA TYR A 51 9.59 -8.80 -3.91
C TYR A 51 8.96 -8.92 -2.52
N GLY A 52 7.87 -9.33 -2.29
CA GLY A 52 7.28 -9.53 -0.98
C GLY A 52 5.83 -10.00 -1.11
N ARG A 53 5.36 -10.74 -0.13
CA ARG A 53 3.96 -11.09 -0.01
C ARG A 53 3.55 -11.11 1.43
N THR A 54 2.44 -10.46 1.71
CA THR A 54 1.77 -10.55 3.00
C THR A 54 0.76 -11.68 2.95
N PHE A 55 0.88 -12.62 3.90
CA PHE A 55 -0.08 -13.71 4.07
C PHE A 55 -0.89 -13.46 5.34
N GLY A 56 -2.14 -13.09 5.17
CA GLY A 56 -3.00 -12.72 6.30
C GLY A 56 -2.45 -11.48 7.04
N SER A 57 -2.53 -11.48 8.35
CA SER A 57 -2.02 -10.42 9.23
C SER A 57 -0.67 -10.74 9.87
N ASP A 58 -0.06 -11.89 9.55
CA ASP A 58 0.99 -12.43 10.41
C ASP A 58 2.31 -12.75 9.69
N ILE A 59 2.34 -12.79 8.36
CA ILE A 59 3.53 -13.21 7.62
C ILE A 59 3.81 -12.25 6.49
N VAL A 60 5.01 -11.68 6.47
CA VAL A 60 5.61 -11.03 5.30
C VAL A 60 6.72 -11.92 4.78
N LEU A 61 6.67 -12.23 3.52
CA LEU A 61 7.74 -12.90 2.79
C LEU A 61 8.32 -11.90 1.81
N SER A 62 9.52 -11.44 2.06
CA SER A 62 10.25 -10.58 1.15
C SER A 62 11.72 -11.01 1.12
N ASN A 63 12.33 -11.00 -0.04
CA ASN A 63 13.78 -11.11 -0.19
C ASN A 63 14.44 -9.73 -0.26
N TYR A 64 13.66 -8.68 -0.06
CA TYR A 64 14.08 -7.29 -0.08
C TYR A 64 14.37 -6.80 1.34
N TRP A 65 15.51 -6.16 1.54
CA TRP A 65 15.96 -5.72 2.86
C TRP A 65 15.17 -4.55 3.41
N ASP A 66 14.60 -3.73 2.54
CA ASP A 66 13.88 -2.51 2.88
C ASP A 66 12.47 -2.53 2.28
N ASP A 67 11.76 -3.62 2.50
CA ASP A 67 10.36 -3.74 2.07
C ASP A 67 9.42 -3.02 3.02
N ARG A 68 9.48 -1.70 2.98
CA ARG A 68 8.66 -0.82 3.82
C ARG A 68 7.17 -0.98 3.53
N HIS A 69 6.82 -1.27 2.28
CA HIS A 69 5.43 -1.49 1.89
C HIS A 69 4.83 -2.68 2.63
N ASP A 70 5.47 -3.85 2.54
CA ASP A 70 4.95 -5.06 3.18
C ASP A 70 5.00 -4.99 4.71
N VAL A 71 5.99 -4.31 5.28
CA VAL A 71 6.03 -4.02 6.71
C VAL A 71 4.84 -3.16 7.13
N ALA A 72 4.56 -2.08 6.41
CA ALA A 72 3.41 -1.21 6.68
C ALA A 72 2.09 -1.99 6.52
N LEU A 73 1.96 -2.77 5.46
CA LEU A 73 0.77 -3.58 5.18
C LEU A 73 0.50 -4.61 6.28
N LEU A 74 1.55 -5.28 6.78
CA LEU A 74 1.44 -6.21 7.90
C LEU A 74 0.90 -5.52 9.16
N LEU A 75 1.46 -4.36 9.51
CA LEU A 75 1.03 -3.59 10.66
C LEU A 75 -0.42 -3.13 10.54
N ILE A 76 -0.81 -2.67 9.35
CA ILE A 76 -2.18 -2.23 9.06
C ILE A 76 -3.14 -3.41 9.16
N LYS A 77 -2.85 -4.53 8.49
CA LYS A 77 -3.71 -5.74 8.54
C LYS A 77 -3.86 -6.29 9.96
N SER A 78 -2.80 -6.20 10.76
CA SER A 78 -2.85 -6.61 12.16
C SER A 78 -3.74 -5.69 13.02
N SER A 79 -3.73 -4.40 12.75
CA SER A 79 -4.47 -3.38 13.52
C SER A 79 -5.89 -3.15 13.01
N TRP A 80 -6.06 -3.29 11.70
CA TRP A 80 -7.30 -2.99 10.97
C TRP A 80 -7.68 -4.13 10.02
N PRO A 81 -7.89 -5.36 10.54
CA PRO A 81 -8.07 -6.56 9.70
C PRO A 81 -9.33 -6.54 8.84
N LYS A 82 -10.28 -5.65 9.14
CA LYS A 82 -11.54 -5.51 8.39
C LYS A 82 -11.55 -4.29 7.46
N ALA A 83 -10.48 -3.50 7.44
CA ALA A 83 -10.41 -2.36 6.52
C ALA A 83 -10.40 -2.84 5.06
N LEU A 84 -10.94 -2.03 4.17
CA LEU A 84 -10.89 -2.30 2.73
C LEU A 84 -9.45 -2.46 2.27
N LEU A 85 -9.22 -3.44 1.40
CA LEU A 85 -7.90 -3.73 0.83
C LEU A 85 -7.31 -2.47 0.18
N MET A 86 -8.11 -1.73 -0.57
CA MET A 86 -7.72 -0.45 -1.18
C MET A 86 -7.14 0.54 -0.17
N VAL A 87 -7.74 0.64 1.01
CA VAL A 87 -7.24 1.56 2.05
C VAL A 87 -6.00 1.00 2.71
N GLN A 88 -5.96 -0.31 2.99
CA GLN A 88 -4.77 -0.97 3.56
C GLN A 88 -3.56 -0.81 2.66
N GLU A 89 -3.70 -1.19 1.38
CA GLU A 89 -2.67 -1.05 0.35
C GLU A 89 -2.31 0.43 0.13
N GLY A 90 -3.31 1.30 0.13
CA GLY A 90 -3.10 2.75 -0.03
C GLY A 90 -2.26 3.37 1.07
N VAL A 91 -2.52 3.02 2.33
CA VAL A 91 -1.71 3.47 3.47
C VAL A 91 -0.30 2.88 3.37
N ALA A 92 -0.18 1.59 3.03
CA ALA A 92 1.12 0.94 2.87
C ALA A 92 1.95 1.59 1.75
N ALA A 93 1.35 1.86 0.59
CA ALA A 93 2.01 2.50 -0.54
C ALA A 93 2.39 3.97 -0.25
N TYR A 94 1.54 4.69 0.46
CA TYR A 94 1.83 6.08 0.84
C TYR A 94 3.07 6.20 1.75
N TYR A 95 3.18 5.35 2.77
CA TYR A 95 4.26 5.41 3.74
C TYR A 95 5.48 4.57 3.36
N GLY A 96 5.27 3.45 2.71
CA GLY A 96 6.31 2.48 2.38
C GLY A 96 6.79 2.52 0.92
N GLY A 97 6.05 3.20 0.05
CA GLY A 97 6.32 3.10 -1.38
C GLY A 97 5.91 1.75 -1.97
N TYR A 98 6.62 1.31 -2.99
CA TYR A 98 6.45 -0.02 -3.59
C TYR A 98 7.80 -0.48 -4.12
N MET A 99 8.40 -1.48 -3.51
CA MET A 99 9.79 -1.87 -3.77
C MET A 99 10.73 -0.66 -3.55
N ASP A 100 11.61 -0.34 -4.51
CA ASP A 100 12.48 0.83 -4.49
C ASP A 100 11.80 2.13 -4.95
N LEU A 101 10.51 2.06 -5.28
CA LEU A 101 9.76 3.20 -5.81
C LEU A 101 9.14 3.98 -4.67
N SER A 102 9.41 5.26 -4.64
CA SER A 102 8.77 6.18 -3.72
C SER A 102 7.28 6.36 -4.06
N TYR A 103 6.48 6.84 -3.11
CA TYR A 103 5.11 7.21 -3.40
C TYR A 103 5.02 8.27 -4.52
N SER A 104 5.97 9.18 -4.62
CA SER A 104 6.00 10.18 -5.71
C SER A 104 6.13 9.54 -7.10
N ASP A 105 6.95 8.51 -7.25
CA ASP A 105 7.09 7.76 -8.50
C ASP A 105 5.80 7.04 -8.89
N ILE A 106 5.18 6.41 -7.88
CA ILE A 106 3.90 5.71 -8.00
C ILE A 106 2.81 6.69 -8.44
N LYS A 107 2.70 7.84 -7.77
CA LYS A 107 1.72 8.89 -8.09
C LYS A 107 1.92 9.46 -9.49
N ALA A 108 3.17 9.70 -9.90
CA ALA A 108 3.48 10.17 -11.25
C ALA A 108 3.08 9.16 -12.33
N SER A 109 3.27 7.87 -12.06
CA SER A 109 2.85 6.79 -12.97
C SER A 109 1.32 6.68 -13.07
N LEU A 110 0.60 6.78 -11.93
CA LEU A 110 -0.86 6.82 -11.90
C LEU A 110 -1.40 8.00 -12.73
N ARG A 111 -0.83 9.18 -12.53
CA ARG A 111 -1.23 10.39 -13.30
C ARG A 111 -1.08 10.16 -14.80
N ARG A 112 0.05 9.62 -15.27
CA ARG A 112 0.27 9.29 -16.68
C ARG A 112 -0.73 8.27 -17.20
N TYR A 113 -0.97 7.21 -16.42
CA TYR A 113 -1.91 6.16 -16.79
C TYR A 113 -3.33 6.70 -16.94
N LEU A 114 -3.85 7.42 -15.96
CA LEU A 114 -5.22 7.96 -16.00
C LEU A 114 -5.39 9.05 -17.07
N ALA A 115 -4.34 9.80 -17.40
CA ALA A 115 -4.36 10.73 -18.53
C ALA A 115 -4.56 10.02 -19.88
N SER A 116 -4.05 8.76 -20.00
CA SER A 116 -4.22 7.92 -21.20
C SER A 116 -5.54 7.13 -21.20
N LYS A 117 -6.19 6.98 -20.04
CA LYS A 117 -7.41 6.18 -19.83
C LYS A 117 -8.57 7.08 -19.40
N LYS A 118 -8.93 8.04 -20.27
CA LYS A 118 -9.99 9.01 -19.96
C LYS A 118 -11.36 8.36 -19.78
N ASP A 119 -11.60 7.24 -20.48
CA ASP A 119 -12.85 6.50 -20.44
C ASP A 119 -13.00 5.58 -19.23
N LEU A 120 -11.93 5.41 -18.42
CA LEU A 120 -12.00 4.60 -17.22
C LEU A 120 -12.84 5.33 -16.17
N ASP A 121 -13.97 4.74 -15.83
CA ASP A 121 -14.84 5.25 -14.77
C ASP A 121 -14.32 4.79 -13.40
N LEU A 122 -13.91 5.74 -12.59
CA LEU A 122 -13.37 5.54 -11.25
C LEU A 122 -14.44 5.67 -10.15
N SER A 123 -15.71 5.89 -10.52
CA SER A 123 -16.80 5.97 -9.55
C SER A 123 -17.23 4.62 -8.98
N ASN A 124 -16.84 3.53 -9.65
CA ASN A 124 -17.09 2.15 -9.24
C ASN A 124 -15.78 1.36 -9.25
N ASP A 125 -15.41 0.75 -8.12
CA ASP A 125 -14.20 -0.04 -7.94
C ASP A 125 -14.16 -1.30 -8.80
N ASP A 126 -15.30 -1.91 -9.16
CA ASP A 126 -15.37 -3.03 -10.09
C ASP A 126 -14.69 -2.74 -11.43
N ASN A 127 -14.65 -1.48 -11.85
CA ASN A 127 -14.05 -1.07 -13.13
C ASN A 127 -12.52 -1.13 -13.13
N PHE A 128 -11.87 -1.17 -11.98
CA PHE A 128 -10.41 -1.10 -11.88
C PHE A 128 -9.79 -2.06 -10.86
N TYR A 129 -10.59 -2.83 -10.12
CA TYR A 129 -10.15 -3.75 -9.08
C TYR A 129 -9.05 -4.72 -9.55
N ASP A 130 -9.20 -5.31 -10.73
CA ASP A 130 -8.24 -6.27 -11.29
C ASP A 130 -7.16 -5.61 -12.18
N LEU A 131 -7.18 -4.29 -12.29
CA LEU A 131 -6.22 -3.58 -13.12
C LEU A 131 -4.89 -3.37 -12.38
N SER A 132 -3.81 -3.48 -13.14
CA SER A 132 -2.47 -3.17 -12.67
C SER A 132 -1.78 -2.25 -13.67
N ILE A 133 -0.92 -1.38 -13.18
CA ILE A 133 -0.20 -0.43 -14.01
C ILE A 133 1.32 -0.60 -13.88
N PRO A 134 2.07 -0.39 -14.97
CA PRO A 134 3.51 -0.29 -14.89
C PRO A 134 3.89 1.01 -14.17
N VAL A 135 4.75 0.88 -13.18
CA VAL A 135 5.32 2.01 -12.44
C VAL A 135 6.81 2.09 -12.77
N SER A 136 7.27 3.31 -13.03
CA SER A 136 8.66 3.57 -13.39
C SER A 136 9.26 4.57 -12.41
N GLY A 137 10.52 4.36 -12.06
CA GLY A 137 11.32 5.34 -11.34
C GLY A 137 11.68 6.55 -12.23
N GLU A 138 12.47 7.46 -11.68
CA GLU A 138 12.91 8.69 -12.36
C GLU A 138 13.70 8.40 -13.64
N ASP A 139 14.36 7.26 -13.73
CA ASP A 139 15.11 6.81 -14.92
C ASP A 139 14.20 6.34 -16.09
N GLY A 140 12.89 6.27 -15.86
CA GLY A 140 11.91 5.83 -16.84
C GLY A 140 11.87 4.32 -17.08
N VAL A 141 12.67 3.54 -16.38
CA VAL A 141 12.66 2.08 -16.46
C VAL A 141 11.48 1.56 -15.65
N THR A 142 10.68 0.65 -16.23
CA THR A 142 9.59 -0.01 -15.51
C THR A 142 10.17 -0.90 -14.43
N ALA A 143 9.98 -0.53 -13.18
CA ALA A 143 10.50 -1.25 -12.03
C ALA A 143 9.49 -2.26 -11.47
N ALA A 144 8.18 -1.97 -11.58
CA ALA A 144 7.12 -2.79 -11.02
C ALA A 144 5.82 -2.74 -11.82
N VAL A 145 4.96 -3.74 -11.58
CA VAL A 145 3.54 -3.73 -11.97
C VAL A 145 2.73 -3.73 -10.69
N VAL A 146 1.95 -2.70 -10.46
CA VAL A 146 1.29 -2.42 -9.18
C VAL A 146 -0.22 -2.40 -9.35
N PRO A 147 -1.01 -2.99 -8.42
CA PRO A 147 -2.46 -2.92 -8.46
C PRO A 147 -2.95 -1.47 -8.46
N LEU A 148 -3.84 -1.15 -9.39
CA LEU A 148 -4.36 0.21 -9.56
C LEU A 148 -5.12 0.69 -8.34
N GLU A 149 -5.89 -0.20 -7.70
CA GLU A 149 -6.64 0.14 -6.50
C GLU A 149 -5.75 0.62 -5.35
N GLY A 150 -4.62 -0.04 -5.11
CA GLY A 150 -3.69 0.35 -4.05
C GLY A 150 -3.08 1.74 -4.29
N ILE A 151 -2.79 2.07 -5.55
CA ILE A 151 -2.24 3.38 -5.89
C ILE A 151 -3.31 4.49 -5.79
N ILE A 152 -4.54 4.22 -6.21
CA ILE A 152 -5.67 5.15 -6.00
C ILE A 152 -5.90 5.34 -4.49
N GLY A 153 -5.88 4.26 -3.73
CA GLY A 153 -5.95 4.31 -2.27
C GLY A 153 -4.87 5.22 -1.66
N ALA A 154 -3.62 5.14 -2.16
CA ALA A 154 -2.53 5.99 -1.68
C ALA A 154 -2.77 7.48 -1.97
N ALA A 155 -3.32 7.82 -3.15
CA ALA A 155 -3.69 9.20 -3.46
C ALA A 155 -4.82 9.73 -2.56
N ILE A 156 -5.80 8.89 -2.25
CA ILE A 156 -6.87 9.20 -1.30
C ILE A 156 -6.30 9.43 0.11
N VAL A 157 -5.38 8.58 0.54
CA VAL A 157 -4.70 8.72 1.85
C VAL A 157 -3.91 10.02 1.91
N GLU A 158 -3.13 10.35 0.89
CA GLU A 158 -2.42 11.64 0.80
C GLU A 158 -3.38 12.82 0.92
N TYR A 159 -4.44 12.83 0.09
CA TYR A 159 -5.46 13.88 0.16
C TYR A 159 -6.03 14.03 1.56
N THR A 160 -6.38 12.91 2.19
CA THR A 160 -6.94 12.91 3.55
C THR A 160 -5.97 13.52 4.56
N ILE A 161 -4.69 13.14 4.50
CA ILE A 161 -3.66 13.68 5.40
C ILE A 161 -3.47 15.17 5.21
N VAL A 162 -3.39 15.62 3.95
CA VAL A 162 -3.11 17.01 3.61
C VAL A 162 -4.30 17.92 3.90
N GLN A 163 -5.52 17.49 3.58
CA GLN A 163 -6.71 18.35 3.68
C GLN A 163 -7.45 18.20 5.00
N GLN A 164 -7.44 17.03 5.62
CA GLN A 164 -8.26 16.74 6.79
C GLN A 164 -7.45 16.32 8.03
N GLY A 165 -6.16 16.10 7.83
CA GLY A 165 -5.25 15.71 8.89
C GLY A 165 -5.09 14.19 9.05
N ARG A 166 -3.93 13.80 9.60
CA ARG A 166 -3.50 12.40 9.72
C ARG A 166 -4.49 11.51 10.50
N SER A 167 -5.12 12.05 11.54
CA SER A 167 -6.08 11.29 12.36
C SER A 167 -7.28 10.80 11.56
N LYS A 168 -7.65 11.50 10.49
CA LYS A 168 -8.78 11.14 9.62
C LYS A 168 -8.56 9.86 8.82
N VAL A 169 -7.31 9.43 8.65
CA VAL A 169 -6.98 8.14 8.01
C VAL A 169 -7.60 6.95 8.78
N LYS A 170 -7.78 7.08 10.10
CA LYS A 170 -8.46 6.05 10.90
C LYS A 170 -9.92 5.86 10.48
N ASP A 171 -10.59 6.92 10.07
CA ASP A 171 -11.97 6.85 9.58
C ASP A 171 -12.02 6.12 8.22
N LEU A 172 -11.02 6.34 7.35
CA LEU A 172 -10.90 5.58 6.10
C LEU A 172 -10.68 4.08 6.36
N LEU A 173 -9.82 3.74 7.32
CA LEU A 173 -9.57 2.35 7.73
C LEU A 173 -10.80 1.71 8.37
N GLY A 174 -11.78 2.48 8.82
CA GLY A 174 -13.09 2.02 9.29
C GLY A 174 -14.09 1.70 8.18
N CYS A 175 -13.85 2.14 6.94
CA CYS A 175 -14.75 1.91 5.81
C CYS A 175 -14.85 0.42 5.45
N GLN A 176 -16.06 -0.02 5.06
CA GLN A 176 -16.33 -1.42 4.72
C GLN A 176 -16.57 -1.62 3.22
N ASN A 177 -16.80 -0.56 2.48
CA ASN A 177 -16.99 -0.57 1.04
C ASN A 177 -16.48 0.72 0.40
N TYR A 178 -16.31 0.70 -0.91
CA TYR A 178 -15.74 1.80 -1.69
C TYR A 178 -16.50 3.12 -1.49
N SER A 179 -17.83 3.08 -1.51
CA SER A 179 -18.65 4.29 -1.37
C SER A 179 -18.51 4.97 0.01
N ASP A 180 -18.19 4.21 1.05
CA ASP A 180 -18.02 4.76 2.40
C ASP A 180 -16.80 5.66 2.51
N ILE A 181 -15.75 5.38 1.72
CA ILE A 181 -14.55 6.24 1.62
C ILE A 181 -14.97 7.68 1.28
N PHE A 182 -15.79 7.83 0.24
CA PHE A 182 -16.19 9.16 -0.25
C PHE A 182 -17.20 9.84 0.68
N LYS A 183 -18.06 9.07 1.35
CA LYS A 183 -18.93 9.63 2.42
C LYS A 183 -18.09 10.21 3.57
N VAL A 184 -17.05 9.49 3.99
CA VAL A 184 -16.11 9.97 5.03
C VAL A 184 -15.40 11.25 4.60
N LEU A 185 -15.08 11.36 3.32
CA LEU A 185 -14.42 12.54 2.73
C LEU A 185 -15.39 13.68 2.40
N GLY A 186 -16.71 13.43 2.47
CA GLY A 186 -17.73 14.42 2.08
C GLY A 186 -17.85 14.63 0.57
N ILE A 187 -17.47 13.63 -0.24
CA ILE A 187 -17.50 13.67 -1.71
C ILE A 187 -18.80 13.04 -2.21
N PRO A 188 -19.64 13.75 -2.96
CA PRO A 188 -20.84 13.20 -3.58
C PRO A 188 -20.50 12.07 -4.57
N SER A 189 -21.39 11.08 -4.70
CA SER A 189 -21.17 9.93 -5.59
C SER A 189 -20.97 10.34 -7.05
N ALA A 190 -21.64 11.41 -7.50
CA ALA A 190 -21.52 11.93 -8.87
C ALA A 190 -20.12 12.53 -9.16
N ASP A 191 -19.40 12.93 -8.11
CA ASP A 191 -18.14 13.67 -8.22
C ASP A 191 -16.91 12.77 -8.03
N ILE A 192 -17.10 11.48 -7.70
CA ILE A 192 -16.00 10.55 -7.35
C ILE A 192 -14.95 10.47 -8.46
N ASN A 193 -15.39 10.27 -9.70
CA ASN A 193 -14.45 10.14 -10.82
C ASN A 193 -13.60 11.40 -11.00
N ASP A 194 -14.21 12.57 -10.96
CA ASP A 194 -13.51 13.85 -11.10
C ASP A 194 -12.64 14.16 -9.88
N PHE A 195 -13.13 13.81 -8.70
CA PHE A 195 -12.35 13.92 -7.46
C PHE A 195 -11.05 13.12 -7.55
N ILE A 196 -11.11 11.82 -7.88
CA ILE A 196 -9.91 10.97 -7.98
C ILE A 196 -8.93 11.52 -9.00
N ARG A 197 -9.41 11.97 -10.15
CA ARG A 197 -8.55 12.59 -11.18
C ARG A 197 -7.96 13.92 -10.72
N GLY A 198 -8.70 14.65 -9.90
CA GLY A 198 -8.32 15.99 -9.42
C GLY A 198 -7.27 15.98 -8.30
N ILE A 199 -7.19 14.91 -7.50
CA ILE A 199 -6.21 14.80 -6.40
C ILE A 199 -4.81 14.35 -6.86
N LEU A 200 -4.66 14.00 -8.13
CA LEU A 200 -3.40 13.59 -8.74
C LEU A 200 -2.66 14.78 -9.31
#